data_846313686a4b1a303bbfe3a4b4d38444
#
_entry.id   846313686a4b1a303bbfe3a4b4d38444
#
_cell.length_a   1.000
_cell.length_b   1.000
_cell.length_c   1.000
_cell.angle_alpha   90.00
_cell.angle_beta   90.00
_cell.angle_gamma   90.00
#
_symmetry.space_group_name_H-M   'P 1'
#
loop_
_entity.id
_entity.type
_entity.pdbx_description
1 polymer ?
#
loop_
_entity_poly.entity_id
_entity_poly.type
_entity_poly.pdbx_seq_one_letter_code
_entity_poly.pdbx_strand_id
1 'polypeptide(L)'
;MADGAVINLGDDQDVTLTHVADTGVLLNGASVIQFRDSGLTIGSNADGDLDIVSDGTNVDSINIESAGGITLDAGTAGSGIVYEDDGTEMMRIHNSSSDVILESKVSDKDIIFKVNDGGSSTEVARFDGDVSALLMASGKEIRFADSGEKISGNGTDLTLNSGADINLTATADVNIPS
;
A
#
# COMPACT_ATOMS: atom_id res chain seq x y z
N MET A 1 -20.41 -32.77 -20.33
CA MET A 1 -19.56 -33.68 -19.55
C MET A 1 -20.35 -34.07 -18.32
N ALA A 2 -20.33 -35.32 -17.86
CA ALA A 2 -21.11 -35.69 -16.67
C ALA A 2 -20.48 -35.04 -15.40
N ASP A 3 -21.29 -34.91 -14.34
CA ASP A 3 -20.78 -34.45 -13.05
C ASP A 3 -19.71 -35.40 -12.54
N GLY A 4 -18.63 -34.85 -12.00
CA GLY A 4 -17.46 -35.61 -11.57
C GLY A 4 -16.58 -36.13 -12.71
N ALA A 5 -16.82 -35.73 -13.97
CA ALA A 5 -15.93 -36.10 -15.07
C ALA A 5 -14.53 -35.55 -14.85
N VAL A 6 -13.52 -36.36 -15.16
CA VAL A 6 -12.08 -36.03 -14.94
C VAL A 6 -11.34 -36.11 -16.26
N ILE A 7 -10.47 -35.12 -16.50
CA ILE A 7 -9.44 -35.14 -17.54
C ILE A 7 -8.12 -35.40 -16.83
N ASN A 8 -7.49 -36.53 -17.09
CA ASN A 8 -6.19 -36.90 -16.57
C ASN A 8 -5.09 -36.41 -17.51
N LEU A 9 -4.03 -35.85 -16.94
CA LEU A 9 -2.87 -35.34 -17.67
C LEU A 9 -1.60 -36.05 -17.15
N GLY A 10 -0.65 -36.30 -18.03
CA GLY A 10 0.57 -37.06 -17.75
C GLY A 10 0.38 -38.58 -17.87
N ASP A 11 1.49 -39.30 -18.04
CA ASP A 11 1.49 -40.77 -18.16
C ASP A 11 1.09 -41.46 -16.84
N ASP A 12 1.39 -40.82 -15.73
CA ASP A 12 1.05 -41.25 -14.36
C ASP A 12 -0.28 -40.65 -13.86
N GLN A 13 -0.90 -39.73 -14.66
CA GLN A 13 -2.19 -39.12 -14.37
C GLN A 13 -2.22 -38.34 -13.04
N ASP A 14 -1.11 -37.75 -12.64
CA ASP A 14 -0.93 -37.02 -11.39
C ASP A 14 -1.58 -35.64 -11.38
N VAL A 15 -1.81 -35.06 -12.56
CA VAL A 15 -2.55 -33.80 -12.72
C VAL A 15 -3.93 -34.07 -13.31
N THR A 16 -4.97 -33.56 -12.63
CA THR A 16 -6.35 -33.74 -13.08
C THR A 16 -7.13 -32.44 -13.13
N LEU A 17 -8.00 -32.32 -14.14
CA LEU A 17 -9.07 -31.33 -14.20
C LEU A 17 -10.40 -32.04 -13.96
N THR A 18 -11.06 -31.75 -12.85
CA THR A 18 -12.32 -32.38 -12.45
C THR A 18 -13.47 -31.42 -12.61
N HIS A 19 -14.55 -31.86 -13.27
CA HIS A 19 -15.82 -31.12 -13.28
C HIS A 19 -16.48 -31.24 -11.91
N VAL A 20 -16.60 -30.11 -11.20
CA VAL A 20 -17.34 -30.01 -9.94
C VAL A 20 -18.77 -29.56 -10.26
N ALA A 21 -19.75 -30.39 -9.94
CA ALA A 21 -21.15 -30.14 -10.27
C ALA A 21 -21.63 -28.76 -9.83
N ASP A 22 -22.28 -28.04 -10.74
CA ASP A 22 -22.88 -26.70 -10.53
C ASP A 22 -21.88 -25.61 -10.01
N THR A 23 -20.57 -25.91 -9.98
CA THR A 23 -19.54 -25.02 -9.40
C THR A 23 -18.45 -24.64 -10.41
N GLY A 24 -17.77 -25.60 -11.05
CA GLY A 24 -16.69 -25.26 -11.96
C GLY A 24 -15.71 -26.40 -12.26
N VAL A 25 -14.45 -26.05 -12.45
CA VAL A 25 -13.36 -26.98 -12.72
C VAL A 25 -12.33 -26.89 -11.60
N LEU A 26 -12.02 -28.05 -11.01
CA LEU A 26 -10.99 -28.19 -9.98
C LEU A 26 -9.69 -28.70 -10.62
N LEU A 27 -8.60 -27.96 -10.42
CA LEU A 27 -7.23 -28.44 -10.62
C LEU A 27 -6.76 -29.06 -9.31
N ASN A 28 -6.31 -30.32 -9.33
CA ASN A 28 -6.03 -31.08 -8.12
C ASN A 28 -4.73 -30.68 -7.40
N GLY A 29 -4.70 -30.89 -6.10
CA GLY A 29 -3.50 -30.77 -5.26
C GLY A 29 -2.82 -29.41 -5.35
N ALA A 30 -1.50 -29.40 -5.28
CA ALA A 30 -0.65 -28.22 -5.46
C ALA A 30 -0.29 -27.92 -6.92
N SER A 31 -1.10 -28.43 -7.87
CA SER A 31 -0.91 -28.15 -9.29
C SER A 31 -1.20 -26.69 -9.60
N VAL A 32 -0.44 -26.14 -10.57
CA VAL A 32 -0.55 -24.71 -10.96
C VAL A 32 -0.88 -24.58 -12.44
N ILE A 33 -1.48 -23.45 -12.83
CA ILE A 33 -1.55 -23.05 -14.23
C ILE A 33 -0.27 -22.26 -14.54
N GLN A 34 0.56 -22.78 -15.43
CA GLN A 34 1.80 -22.13 -15.84
C GLN A 34 1.59 -21.34 -17.13
N PHE A 35 2.21 -20.18 -17.23
CA PHE A 35 2.20 -19.33 -18.40
C PHE A 35 3.64 -19.17 -18.89
N ARG A 36 3.97 -19.80 -20.05
CA ARG A 36 5.22 -19.64 -20.74
C ARG A 36 6.42 -20.38 -20.11
N ASP A 37 6.61 -20.34 -18.80
CA ASP A 37 7.64 -21.05 -18.05
C ASP A 37 7.17 -21.41 -16.63
N SER A 38 8.04 -22.05 -15.86
CA SER A 38 7.69 -22.54 -14.52
C SER A 38 7.70 -21.48 -13.42
N GLY A 39 8.24 -20.30 -13.70
CA GLY A 39 8.31 -19.19 -12.74
C GLY A 39 7.09 -18.26 -12.82
N LEU A 40 6.22 -18.42 -13.82
CA LEU A 40 5.00 -17.62 -14.00
C LEU A 40 3.77 -18.49 -13.81
N THR A 41 3.12 -18.39 -12.64
CA THR A 41 2.05 -19.31 -12.24
C THR A 41 0.85 -18.64 -11.59
N ILE A 42 -0.31 -19.30 -11.70
CA ILE A 42 -1.46 -19.12 -10.80
C ILE A 42 -1.74 -20.47 -10.15
N GLY A 43 -1.79 -20.51 -8.83
CA GLY A 43 -1.99 -21.74 -8.08
C GLY A 43 -2.35 -21.53 -6.64
N SER A 44 -2.31 -22.62 -5.87
CA SER A 44 -2.52 -22.63 -4.42
C SER A 44 -1.53 -23.62 -3.81
N ASN A 45 -0.74 -23.15 -2.86
CA ASN A 45 0.22 -24.00 -2.15
C ASN A 45 -0.29 -24.51 -0.80
N ALA A 46 -1.41 -23.94 -0.32
CA ALA A 46 -2.06 -24.32 0.93
C ALA A 46 -3.58 -24.10 0.83
N ASP A 47 -4.34 -24.73 1.74
CA ASP A 47 -5.78 -24.54 1.82
C ASP A 47 -6.14 -23.08 2.13
N GLY A 48 -6.95 -22.49 1.28
CA GLY A 48 -7.39 -21.10 1.39
C GLY A 48 -6.49 -20.06 0.75
N ASP A 49 -5.35 -20.44 0.15
CA ASP A 49 -4.45 -19.52 -0.55
C ASP A 49 -4.73 -19.48 -2.07
N LEU A 50 -4.54 -18.33 -2.68
CA LEU A 50 -4.41 -18.13 -4.11
C LEU A 50 -3.14 -17.35 -4.39
N ASP A 51 -2.19 -18.01 -5.03
CA ASP A 51 -0.91 -17.43 -5.39
C ASP A 51 -0.90 -17.00 -6.86
N ILE A 52 -0.48 -15.76 -7.14
CA ILE A 52 -0.12 -15.27 -8.46
C ILE A 52 1.36 -14.93 -8.41
N VAL A 53 2.19 -15.74 -9.06
CA VAL A 53 3.65 -15.68 -8.94
C VAL A 53 4.28 -15.33 -10.27
N SER A 54 5.28 -14.45 -10.25
CA SER A 54 6.16 -14.16 -11.38
C SER A 54 7.61 -14.08 -10.88
N ASP A 55 8.51 -14.78 -11.56
CA ASP A 55 9.96 -14.67 -11.37
C ASP A 55 10.61 -13.60 -12.28
N GLY A 56 9.78 -12.85 -13.00
CA GLY A 56 10.21 -11.75 -13.87
C GLY A 56 10.88 -10.63 -13.11
N THR A 57 11.96 -10.08 -13.66
CA THR A 57 12.72 -8.96 -13.09
C THR A 57 12.39 -7.61 -13.73
N ASN A 58 11.42 -7.57 -14.64
CA ASN A 58 10.92 -6.35 -15.25
C ASN A 58 10.05 -5.56 -14.28
N VAL A 59 9.96 -4.25 -14.48
CA VAL A 59 9.14 -3.34 -13.66
C VAL A 59 7.67 -3.76 -13.59
N ASP A 60 7.14 -4.33 -14.68
CA ASP A 60 5.74 -4.75 -14.83
C ASP A 60 5.59 -6.27 -14.81
N SER A 61 6.29 -6.98 -13.93
CA SER A 61 6.25 -8.45 -13.86
C SER A 61 4.85 -8.99 -13.55
N ILE A 62 4.07 -8.28 -12.72
CA ILE A 62 2.63 -8.49 -12.52
C ILE A 62 1.94 -7.14 -12.76
N ASN A 63 1.11 -7.05 -13.81
CA ASN A 63 0.32 -5.88 -14.12
C ASN A 63 -1.17 -6.19 -13.88
N ILE A 64 -1.81 -5.38 -13.02
CA ILE A 64 -3.26 -5.43 -12.77
C ILE A 64 -3.85 -4.13 -13.28
N GLU A 65 -4.53 -4.17 -14.43
CA GLU A 65 -5.10 -3.00 -15.10
C GLU A 65 -6.61 -3.17 -15.27
N SER A 66 -7.36 -2.09 -15.05
CA SER A 66 -8.81 -2.06 -15.25
C SER A 66 -9.24 -0.72 -15.83
N ALA A 67 -10.09 -0.74 -16.86
CA ALA A 67 -10.72 0.48 -17.42
C ALA A 67 -11.74 1.12 -16.47
N GLY A 68 -12.24 0.38 -15.49
CA GLY A 68 -13.15 0.89 -14.45
C GLY A 68 -12.41 1.19 -13.16
N GLY A 69 -12.39 0.23 -12.25
CA GLY A 69 -11.74 0.33 -10.95
C GLY A 69 -11.18 -1.02 -10.51
N ILE A 70 -10.28 -1.01 -9.52
CA ILE A 70 -9.76 -2.19 -8.84
C ILE A 70 -10.18 -2.10 -7.39
N THR A 71 -10.91 -3.12 -6.91
CA THR A 71 -11.27 -3.24 -5.50
C THR A 71 -10.34 -4.27 -4.86
N LEU A 72 -9.68 -3.87 -3.79
CA LEU A 72 -8.90 -4.75 -2.92
C LEU A 72 -9.65 -4.82 -1.58
N ASP A 73 -10.29 -5.96 -1.30
CA ASP A 73 -11.11 -6.14 -0.09
C ASP A 73 -10.48 -7.22 0.80
N ALA A 74 -10.05 -6.80 1.98
CA ALA A 74 -9.53 -7.68 3.01
C ALA A 74 -10.59 -7.80 4.13
N GLY A 75 -11.28 -8.93 4.18
CA GLY A 75 -12.46 -9.14 5.02
C GLY A 75 -12.24 -9.11 6.54
N THR A 76 -10.99 -9.00 7.02
CA THR A 76 -10.70 -8.95 8.45
C THR A 76 -10.10 -7.59 8.83
N ALA A 77 -10.76 -6.88 9.74
CA ALA A 77 -10.23 -5.63 10.30
C ALA A 77 -8.84 -5.86 10.92
N GLY A 78 -7.90 -4.98 10.63
CA GLY A 78 -6.51 -5.08 11.07
C GLY A 78 -5.60 -5.94 10.19
N SER A 79 -6.13 -6.81 9.32
CA SER A 79 -5.33 -7.55 8.33
C SER A 79 -4.94 -6.66 7.15
N GLY A 80 -5.94 -6.05 6.50
CA GLY A 80 -5.74 -5.02 5.48
C GLY A 80 -4.96 -5.45 4.24
N ILE A 81 -4.42 -4.46 3.55
CA ILE A 81 -3.55 -4.59 2.38
C ILE A 81 -2.12 -4.36 2.84
N VAL A 82 -1.26 -5.35 2.63
CA VAL A 82 0.12 -5.34 3.08
C VAL A 82 1.05 -5.06 1.90
N TYR A 83 2.04 -4.20 2.12
CA TYR A 83 3.21 -4.05 1.26
C TYR A 83 4.42 -4.65 1.96
N GLU A 84 5.04 -5.64 1.31
CA GLU A 84 6.25 -6.30 1.78
C GLU A 84 7.42 -6.07 0.82
N ASP A 85 8.63 -6.08 1.37
CA ASP A 85 9.87 -6.10 0.65
C ASP A 85 10.73 -7.24 1.20
N ASP A 86 11.01 -8.24 0.36
CA ASP A 86 11.76 -9.46 0.70
C ASP A 86 11.24 -10.14 1.99
N GLY A 87 9.90 -10.31 2.07
CA GLY A 87 9.22 -10.94 3.21
C GLY A 87 9.13 -10.09 4.49
N THR A 88 9.57 -8.84 4.42
CA THR A 88 9.43 -7.88 5.51
C THR A 88 8.23 -6.98 5.27
N GLU A 89 7.28 -6.97 6.19
CA GLU A 89 6.14 -6.05 6.14
C GLU A 89 6.63 -4.62 6.36
N MET A 90 6.53 -3.79 5.31
CA MET A 90 6.97 -2.40 5.33
C MET A 90 5.83 -1.45 5.69
N MET A 91 4.64 -1.71 5.14
CA MET A 91 3.47 -0.84 5.28
C MET A 91 2.19 -1.66 5.25
N ARG A 92 1.18 -1.17 5.95
CA ARG A 92 -0.18 -1.73 5.91
C ARG A 92 -1.22 -0.62 5.76
N ILE A 93 -2.23 -0.88 4.92
CA ILE A 93 -3.46 -0.10 4.87
C ILE A 93 -4.57 -0.98 5.42
N HIS A 94 -5.14 -0.59 6.55
CA HIS A 94 -6.19 -1.39 7.20
C HIS A 94 -7.24 -0.50 7.88
N ASN A 95 -8.26 -1.11 8.50
CA ASN A 95 -9.22 -0.38 9.30
C ASN A 95 -9.16 -0.76 10.77
N SER A 96 -9.58 0.15 11.64
CA SER A 96 -9.88 -0.09 13.04
C SER A 96 -11.09 0.75 13.45
N SER A 97 -12.16 0.11 13.90
CA SER A 97 -13.40 0.82 14.29
C SER A 97 -13.94 1.77 13.21
N SER A 98 -13.80 1.40 11.92
CA SER A 98 -14.17 2.18 10.72
C SER A 98 -13.19 3.30 10.35
N ASP A 99 -12.15 3.54 11.11
CA ASP A 99 -11.07 4.45 10.71
C ASP A 99 -10.14 3.77 9.70
N VAL A 100 -9.68 4.54 8.71
CA VAL A 100 -8.66 4.10 7.76
C VAL A 100 -7.28 4.41 8.34
N ILE A 101 -6.45 3.38 8.46
CA ILE A 101 -5.10 3.48 9.02
C ILE A 101 -4.09 3.17 7.91
N LEU A 102 -3.13 4.08 7.74
CA LEU A 102 -1.90 3.87 6.97
C LEU A 102 -0.75 3.75 7.98
N GLU A 103 -0.16 2.56 8.09
CA GLU A 103 0.79 2.24 9.15
C GLU A 103 2.15 1.83 8.58
N SER A 104 3.25 2.47 9.05
CA SER A 104 4.61 1.95 8.89
C SER A 104 4.81 0.79 9.86
N LYS A 105 5.32 -0.34 9.38
CA LYS A 105 5.48 -1.57 10.20
C LYS A 105 6.90 -1.80 10.68
N VAL A 106 7.87 -1.06 10.16
CA VAL A 106 9.27 -1.17 10.59
C VAL A 106 9.56 -0.13 11.65
N SER A 107 10.09 -0.57 12.81
CA SER A 107 10.42 0.30 13.94
C SER A 107 11.34 1.45 13.52
N ASP A 108 11.03 2.65 13.99
CA ASP A 108 11.80 3.86 13.76
C ASP A 108 11.98 4.23 12.27
N LYS A 109 11.05 3.76 11.41
CA LYS A 109 11.03 4.09 9.98
C LYS A 109 9.83 4.95 9.63
N ASP A 110 10.05 5.82 8.67
CA ASP A 110 9.19 6.92 8.31
C ASP A 110 8.21 6.56 7.19
N ILE A 111 7.10 7.29 7.16
CA ILE A 111 6.29 7.44 5.95
C ILE A 111 6.68 8.77 5.31
N ILE A 112 7.36 8.71 4.15
CA ILE A 112 7.97 9.87 3.49
C ILE A 112 7.12 10.29 2.30
N PHE A 113 6.78 11.59 2.24
CA PHE A 113 6.06 12.20 1.12
C PHE A 113 7.03 12.92 0.20
N LYS A 114 7.12 12.45 -1.05
CA LYS A 114 7.97 13.03 -2.09
C LYS A 114 7.14 13.46 -3.29
N VAL A 115 7.60 14.49 -3.96
CA VAL A 115 7.04 14.97 -5.24
C VAL A 115 8.12 14.96 -6.32
N ASN A 116 7.71 14.95 -7.57
CA ASN A 116 8.60 15.21 -8.69
C ASN A 116 8.63 16.72 -8.92
N ASP A 117 9.72 17.37 -8.54
CA ASP A 117 9.95 18.79 -8.70
C ASP A 117 11.00 19.01 -9.79
N GLY A 118 10.54 19.37 -10.98
CA GLY A 118 11.41 19.60 -12.14
C GLY A 118 12.23 18.37 -12.57
N GLY A 119 11.70 17.16 -12.41
CA GLY A 119 12.38 15.89 -12.73
C GLY A 119 13.17 15.31 -11.55
N SER A 120 13.23 15.98 -10.41
CA SER A 120 13.92 15.53 -9.21
C SER A 120 12.95 15.02 -8.14
N SER A 121 13.24 13.85 -7.54
CA SER A 121 12.48 13.32 -6.41
C SER A 121 12.80 14.13 -5.16
N THR A 122 11.87 14.98 -4.74
CA THR A 122 12.06 15.95 -3.65
C THR A 122 11.15 15.61 -2.47
N GLU A 123 11.72 15.48 -1.28
CA GLU A 123 10.94 15.29 -0.04
C GLU A 123 10.24 16.60 0.36
N VAL A 124 8.98 16.47 0.75
CA VAL A 124 8.16 17.58 1.25
C VAL A 124 7.95 17.45 2.75
N ALA A 125 7.58 16.26 3.20
CA ALA A 125 7.28 15.96 4.61
C ALA A 125 7.45 14.48 4.88
N ARG A 126 7.47 14.12 6.17
CA ARG A 126 7.41 12.73 6.65
C ARG A 126 6.61 12.64 7.94
N PHE A 127 6.00 11.49 8.17
CA PHE A 127 5.72 11.04 9.53
C PHE A 127 6.98 10.32 10.01
N ASP A 128 7.66 10.95 10.96
CA ASP A 128 8.92 10.48 11.52
C ASP A 128 8.65 9.43 12.59
N GLY A 129 9.11 8.21 12.37
CA GLY A 129 8.85 7.07 13.25
C GLY A 129 9.66 7.10 14.53
N ASP A 130 10.86 7.70 14.51
CA ASP A 130 11.76 7.77 15.66
C ASP A 130 11.21 8.72 16.74
N VAL A 131 10.68 9.88 16.34
CA VAL A 131 10.17 10.89 17.26
C VAL A 131 8.64 11.01 17.27
N SER A 132 7.93 10.22 16.48
CA SER A 132 6.46 10.22 16.37
C SER A 132 5.90 11.62 16.04
N ALA A 133 6.44 12.27 15.02
CA ALA A 133 6.10 13.64 14.63
C ALA A 133 5.82 13.76 13.12
N LEU A 134 5.04 14.78 12.75
CA LEU A 134 5.01 15.27 11.37
C LEU A 134 6.13 16.28 11.16
N LEU A 135 7.10 15.94 10.34
CA LEU A 135 8.27 16.77 10.04
C LEU A 135 8.19 17.30 8.61
N MET A 136 8.24 18.62 8.46
CA MET A 136 8.44 19.27 7.16
C MET A 136 9.92 19.24 6.79
N ALA A 137 10.24 18.88 5.55
CA ALA A 137 11.63 18.91 5.08
C ALA A 137 12.17 20.35 5.06
N SER A 138 13.49 20.49 5.18
CA SER A 138 14.15 21.80 5.22
C SER A 138 13.75 22.70 4.06
N GLY A 139 13.33 23.93 4.37
CA GLY A 139 12.86 24.93 3.39
C GLY A 139 11.49 24.64 2.81
N LYS A 140 10.75 23.63 3.31
CA LYS A 140 9.37 23.36 2.93
C LYS A 140 8.40 24.04 3.90
N GLU A 141 7.16 24.26 3.45
CA GLU A 141 6.15 25.08 4.13
C GLU A 141 4.80 24.35 4.16
N ILE A 142 3.99 24.64 5.17
CA ILE A 142 2.55 24.37 5.15
C ILE A 142 1.86 25.62 4.64
N ARG A 143 1.21 25.58 3.48
CA ARG A 143 0.51 26.72 2.87
C ARG A 143 -0.99 26.55 2.99
N PHE A 144 -1.68 27.69 3.13
CA PHE A 144 -3.13 27.78 3.12
C PHE A 144 -3.54 28.68 1.94
N ALA A 145 -4.12 28.06 0.90
CA ALA A 145 -4.51 28.67 -0.37
C ALA A 145 -3.33 29.13 -1.25
N ASP A 146 -2.52 30.09 -0.83
CA ASP A 146 -1.41 30.63 -1.62
C ASP A 146 -0.10 30.79 -0.82
N SER A 147 0.85 31.58 -1.32
CA SER A 147 2.15 31.77 -0.69
C SER A 147 2.15 32.83 0.42
N GLY A 148 1.05 33.58 0.56
CA GLY A 148 0.89 34.64 1.57
C GLY A 148 0.57 34.05 2.96
N GLU A 149 -0.19 32.95 3.00
CA GLU A 149 -0.62 32.30 4.24
C GLU A 149 0.16 30.99 4.43
N LYS A 150 1.09 30.98 5.40
CA LYS A 150 1.94 29.81 5.61
C LYS A 150 2.53 29.70 6.99
N ILE A 151 2.93 28.47 7.33
CA ILE A 151 3.80 28.13 8.46
C ILE A 151 5.10 27.58 7.89
N SER A 152 6.24 28.14 8.29
CA SER A 152 7.55 27.73 7.81
C SER A 152 8.60 27.80 8.93
N GLY A 153 9.65 26.97 8.81
CA GLY A 153 10.78 26.98 9.73
C GLY A 153 12.11 27.02 8.98
N ASN A 154 13.12 27.64 9.56
CA ASN A 154 14.48 27.71 9.01
C ASN A 154 15.53 26.97 9.84
N GLY A 155 15.09 26.22 10.87
CA GLY A 155 15.96 25.51 11.83
C GLY A 155 16.26 26.34 13.09
N THR A 156 15.93 27.63 13.09
CA THR A 156 16.08 28.55 14.24
C THR A 156 14.75 29.16 14.62
N ASP A 157 14.02 29.69 13.62
CA ASP A 157 12.77 30.40 13.79
C ASP A 157 11.60 29.59 13.21
N LEU A 158 10.45 29.66 13.88
CA LEU A 158 9.14 29.28 13.35
C LEU A 158 8.43 30.57 12.93
N THR A 159 8.03 30.66 11.65
CA THR A 159 7.37 31.84 11.09
C THR A 159 5.94 31.51 10.69
N LEU A 160 4.99 32.32 11.15
CA LEU A 160 3.60 32.35 10.69
C LEU A 160 3.41 33.58 9.82
N ASN A 161 3.06 33.39 8.56
CA ASN A 161 2.77 34.49 7.62
C ASN A 161 1.28 34.53 7.33
N SER A 162 0.74 35.74 7.20
CA SER A 162 -0.59 36.02 6.70
C SER A 162 -0.55 37.22 5.75
N GLY A 163 -1.32 37.17 4.66
CA GLY A 163 -1.49 38.26 3.72
C GLY A 163 -2.30 39.44 4.30
N ALA A 164 -2.99 39.23 5.42
CA ALA A 164 -3.76 40.24 6.16
C ALA A 164 -3.49 40.11 7.65
N ASP A 165 -4.46 39.59 8.43
CA ASP A 165 -4.37 39.50 9.89
C ASP A 165 -4.08 38.06 10.34
N ILE A 166 -3.35 37.90 11.44
CA ILE A 166 -3.28 36.66 12.22
C ILE A 166 -4.24 36.78 13.40
N ASN A 167 -5.37 36.06 13.31
CA ASN A 167 -6.39 36.07 14.36
C ASN A 167 -6.09 34.96 15.39
N LEU A 168 -5.65 35.37 16.58
CA LEU A 168 -5.42 34.48 17.70
C LEU A 168 -6.61 34.59 18.68
N THR A 169 -7.44 33.54 18.74
CA THR A 169 -8.59 33.49 19.66
C THR A 169 -8.30 32.44 20.73
N ALA A 170 -8.24 32.88 21.99
CA ALA A 170 -8.07 32.03 23.16
C ALA A 170 -9.30 32.14 24.07
N THR A 171 -9.67 31.02 24.70
CA THR A 171 -10.72 31.00 25.75
C THR A 171 -10.22 31.51 27.11
N ALA A 172 -8.89 31.61 27.26
CA ALA A 172 -8.25 32.20 28.44
C ALA A 172 -7.23 33.26 27.96
N ASP A 173 -5.94 32.92 27.86
CA ASP A 173 -4.89 33.88 27.54
C ASP A 173 -4.08 33.46 26.30
N VAL A 174 -3.61 34.44 25.53
CA VAL A 174 -2.51 34.30 24.57
C VAL A 174 -1.24 34.73 25.30
N ASN A 175 -0.38 33.81 25.71
CA ASN A 175 0.85 34.11 26.43
C ASN A 175 2.03 34.23 25.43
N ILE A 176 2.64 35.41 25.37
CA ILE A 176 3.86 35.68 24.61
C ILE A 176 4.94 36.04 25.65
N PRO A 177 5.71 35.05 26.14
CA PRO A 177 6.76 35.31 27.12
C PRO A 177 7.88 36.15 26.46
N SER A 178 8.42 37.10 27.22
CA SER A 178 9.56 37.94 26.84
C SER A 178 10.89 37.22 26.96
#